data_0f448e4e1ebdca0361abed87948f74ca
#
_entry.id   0f448e4e1ebdca0361abed87948f74ca
#
_cell.length_a   1.000
_cell.length_b   1.000
_cell.length_c   1.000
_cell.angle_alpha   90.00
_cell.angle_beta   90.00
_cell.angle_gamma   90.00
#
_symmetry.space_group_name_H-M   'P 1'
#
loop_
_entity.id
_entity.type
_entity.pdbx_description
1 polymer ?
#
loop_
_entity_poly.entity_id
_entity_poly.type
_entity_poly.pdbx_seq_one_letter_code
_entity_poly.pdbx_strand_id
1 'polypeptide(L)'
;PKNDANIILYFEVVLMCLFLTMNAADLQLQQLGAEHYTAAGSFPVSQYMLPLLDSMSEQSLILLERTAWWLHIIGILIFLNYLYFSKHLHILLAFPNVYFGKLDPPGKFPNNAAVTKEVELMMDPNADPFAAPAEGAEAPAKFGASDVMDLNQVQLLNAYTCTECGRCTSVCPANQTGKKLSPRKIMMETRDRLEEVGQQMEKNGSIVEGKQLLGDYITAEELWACTSCNACVEACPVSIDPLSIIMDMRQYLVMEQSSAPSELNVTMTNIENNGAPWPFNQMDRANWINE
;
A
#
# COMPACT_ATOMS: atom_id res chain seq x y z
N PRO A 1 10.70 9.74 6.92
CA PRO A 1 9.92 10.15 5.74
C PRO A 1 10.42 11.43 5.07
N LYS A 2 10.65 12.54 5.82
CA LYS A 2 11.11 13.80 5.24
C LYS A 2 12.55 13.74 4.71
N ASN A 3 13.42 13.02 5.39
CA ASN A 3 14.84 12.90 4.99
C ASN A 3 14.99 12.18 3.65
N ASP A 4 14.25 11.11 3.44
CA ASP A 4 14.26 10.36 2.19
C ASP A 4 13.81 11.22 1.01
N ALA A 5 12.69 11.94 1.15
CA ALA A 5 12.21 12.87 0.13
C ALA A 5 13.23 13.99 -0.20
N ASN A 6 13.94 14.49 0.81
CA ASN A 6 15.00 15.47 0.61
C ASN A 6 16.22 14.89 -0.12
N ILE A 7 16.61 13.65 0.21
CA ILE A 7 17.71 12.97 -0.48
C ILE A 7 17.38 12.80 -1.96
N ILE A 8 16.17 12.30 -2.27
CA ILE A 8 15.69 12.16 -3.64
C ILE A 8 15.76 13.49 -4.39
N LEU A 9 15.18 14.56 -3.81
CA LEU A 9 15.15 15.88 -4.42
C LEU A 9 16.57 16.42 -4.70
N TYR A 10 17.48 16.35 -3.73
CA TYR A 10 18.84 16.82 -3.91
C TYR A 10 19.59 16.00 -4.97
N PHE A 11 19.37 14.70 -4.99
CA PHE A 11 19.98 13.81 -5.97
C PHE A 11 19.53 14.17 -7.40
N GLU A 12 18.23 14.36 -7.60
CA GLU A 12 17.64 14.76 -8.89
C GLU A 12 18.15 16.12 -9.33
N VAL A 13 18.23 17.11 -8.42
CA VAL A 13 18.78 18.43 -8.73
C VAL A 13 20.24 18.33 -9.18
N VAL A 14 21.07 17.55 -8.49
CA VAL A 14 22.47 17.34 -8.87
C VAL A 14 22.59 16.68 -10.24
N LEU A 15 21.81 15.62 -10.50
CA LEU A 15 21.79 14.94 -11.79
C LEU A 15 21.37 15.89 -12.93
N MET A 16 20.36 16.72 -12.70
CA MET A 16 19.93 17.72 -13.69
C MET A 16 20.99 18.79 -13.92
N CYS A 17 21.67 19.27 -12.88
CA CYS A 17 22.78 20.20 -13.03
C CYS A 17 23.94 19.60 -13.86
N LEU A 18 24.30 18.35 -13.60
CA LEU A 18 25.33 17.65 -14.40
C LEU A 18 24.90 17.50 -15.85
N PHE A 19 23.65 17.13 -16.11
CA PHE A 19 23.12 17.00 -17.47
C PHE A 19 23.11 18.33 -18.22
N LEU A 20 22.66 19.41 -17.59
CA LEU A 20 22.66 20.74 -18.20
C LEU A 20 24.09 21.29 -18.45
N THR A 21 25.00 21.00 -17.51
CA THR A 21 26.42 21.39 -17.65
C THR A 21 27.11 20.66 -18.81
N MET A 22 26.86 19.35 -18.91
CA MET A 22 27.35 18.53 -20.02
C MET A 22 26.88 19.09 -21.37
N ASN A 23 25.57 19.33 -21.50
CA ASN A 23 24.98 19.87 -22.74
C ASN A 23 25.48 21.29 -23.05
N ALA A 24 25.74 22.12 -22.05
CA ALA A 24 26.30 23.46 -22.26
C ALA A 24 27.73 23.39 -22.74
N ALA A 25 28.55 22.53 -22.14
CA ALA A 25 29.94 22.33 -22.57
C ALA A 25 30.03 21.75 -23.99
N ASP A 26 29.17 20.77 -24.31
CA ASP A 26 29.06 20.21 -25.65
C ASP A 26 28.68 21.28 -26.69
N LEU A 27 27.66 22.11 -26.41
CA LEU A 27 27.24 23.18 -27.28
C LEU A 27 28.38 24.21 -27.50
N GLN A 28 29.14 24.55 -26.46
CA GLN A 28 30.30 25.46 -26.58
C GLN A 28 31.40 24.85 -27.46
N LEU A 29 31.69 23.55 -27.31
CA LEU A 29 32.66 22.81 -28.12
C LEU A 29 32.23 22.74 -29.60
N GLN A 30 30.95 22.56 -29.88
CA GLN A 30 30.39 22.63 -31.24
C GLN A 30 30.58 24.00 -31.85
N GLN A 31 30.37 25.08 -31.09
CA GLN A 31 30.56 26.46 -31.58
C GLN A 31 32.03 26.78 -31.85
N LEU A 32 32.96 26.23 -31.08
CA LEU A 32 34.39 26.34 -31.27
C LEU A 32 34.92 25.51 -32.46
N GLY A 33 34.11 24.59 -32.99
CA GLY A 33 34.50 23.67 -34.06
C GLY A 33 35.48 22.59 -33.59
N ALA A 34 35.43 22.19 -32.32
CA ALA A 34 36.31 21.19 -31.76
C ALA A 34 36.14 19.83 -32.47
N GLU A 35 37.24 19.08 -32.59
CA GLU A 35 37.25 17.77 -33.25
C GLU A 35 36.33 16.80 -32.55
N HIS A 36 35.49 16.05 -33.27
CA HIS A 36 34.46 15.11 -32.82
C HIS A 36 33.18 15.72 -32.27
N TYR A 37 33.01 17.04 -32.21
CA TYR A 37 31.80 17.72 -31.79
C TYR A 37 31.01 18.26 -32.99
N THR A 38 29.97 17.58 -33.38
CA THR A 38 29.13 17.95 -34.53
C THR A 38 27.84 18.61 -34.07
N ALA A 39 27.34 19.57 -34.86
CA ALA A 39 26.11 20.27 -34.53
C ALA A 39 24.92 19.30 -34.39
N ALA A 40 24.41 19.12 -33.16
CA ALA A 40 23.38 18.17 -32.80
C ALA A 40 22.00 18.84 -32.63
N GLY A 41 21.85 20.10 -32.98
CA GLY A 41 20.59 20.84 -32.82
C GLY A 41 20.66 21.93 -31.75
N SER A 42 19.50 22.40 -31.28
CA SER A 42 19.41 23.45 -30.27
C SER A 42 19.30 22.88 -28.86
N PHE A 43 20.00 23.49 -27.92
CA PHE A 43 19.90 23.18 -26.49
C PHE A 43 19.19 24.36 -25.77
N PRO A 44 17.83 24.38 -25.77
CA PRO A 44 17.05 25.56 -25.41
C PRO A 44 17.23 26.03 -23.95
N VAL A 45 17.62 25.14 -23.04
CA VAL A 45 17.89 25.47 -21.63
C VAL A 45 19.39 25.65 -21.39
N SER A 46 20.21 24.69 -21.83
CA SER A 46 21.68 24.71 -21.57
C SER A 46 22.40 25.88 -22.22
N GLN A 47 21.86 26.45 -23.30
CA GLN A 47 22.43 27.65 -23.94
C GLN A 47 22.57 28.86 -23.00
N TYR A 48 21.72 28.98 -22.00
CA TYR A 48 21.80 30.06 -21.00
C TYR A 48 22.99 29.90 -20.05
N MET A 49 23.67 28.76 -20.05
CA MET A 49 24.87 28.51 -19.26
C MET A 49 26.17 28.87 -20.04
N LEU A 50 26.10 29.09 -21.35
CA LEU A 50 27.26 29.41 -22.16
C LEU A 50 28.11 30.58 -21.62
N PRO A 51 27.51 31.71 -21.14
CA PRO A 51 28.31 32.82 -20.62
C PRO A 51 29.23 32.45 -19.43
N LEU A 52 28.88 31.36 -18.71
CA LEU A 52 29.70 30.84 -17.60
C LEU A 52 30.91 30.06 -18.11
N LEU A 53 30.88 29.59 -19.35
CA LEU A 53 31.88 28.73 -19.98
C LEU A 53 32.79 29.47 -20.97
N ASP A 54 32.46 30.70 -21.36
CA ASP A 54 33.14 31.49 -22.40
C ASP A 54 34.66 31.71 -22.17
N SER A 55 35.08 31.70 -20.89
CA SER A 55 36.49 31.89 -20.53
C SER A 55 37.30 30.59 -20.47
N MET A 56 36.67 29.44 -20.70
CA MET A 56 37.30 28.13 -20.57
C MET A 56 38.05 27.76 -21.88
N SER A 57 39.19 27.11 -21.71
CA SER A 57 39.90 26.53 -22.85
C SER A 57 39.18 25.29 -23.38
N GLU A 58 39.38 24.98 -24.68
CA GLU A 58 38.82 23.78 -25.32
C GLU A 58 39.11 22.51 -24.52
N GLN A 59 40.33 22.31 -24.03
CA GLN A 59 40.71 21.16 -23.23
C GLN A 59 39.93 21.10 -21.89
N SER A 60 39.72 22.25 -21.26
CA SER A 60 38.94 22.34 -20.02
C SER A 60 37.47 22.03 -20.24
N LEU A 61 36.91 22.45 -21.37
CA LEU A 61 35.54 22.16 -21.78
C LEU A 61 35.33 20.66 -22.05
N ILE A 62 36.28 20.02 -22.75
CA ILE A 62 36.26 18.56 -22.98
C ILE A 62 36.32 17.82 -21.67
N LEU A 63 37.21 18.23 -20.75
CA LEU A 63 37.28 17.60 -19.42
C LEU A 63 35.99 17.78 -18.63
N LEU A 64 35.40 18.96 -18.65
CA LEU A 64 34.14 19.28 -17.97
C LEU A 64 33.01 18.46 -18.54
N GLU A 65 32.85 18.39 -19.87
CA GLU A 65 31.81 17.59 -20.54
C GLU A 65 31.92 16.11 -20.17
N ARG A 66 33.11 15.51 -20.31
CA ARG A 66 33.36 14.11 -19.98
C ARG A 66 33.15 13.81 -18.50
N THR A 67 33.59 14.69 -17.62
CA THR A 67 33.40 14.53 -16.17
C THR A 67 31.91 14.61 -15.81
N ALA A 68 31.17 15.58 -16.35
CA ALA A 68 29.74 15.72 -16.11
C ALA A 68 28.97 14.51 -16.65
N TRP A 69 29.36 14.00 -17.84
CA TRP A 69 28.78 12.81 -18.43
C TRP A 69 28.95 11.58 -17.55
N TRP A 70 30.19 11.30 -17.12
CA TRP A 70 30.47 10.14 -16.26
C TRP A 70 29.81 10.26 -14.90
N LEU A 71 29.84 11.45 -14.27
CA LEU A 71 29.18 11.66 -12.98
C LEU A 71 27.66 11.51 -13.09
N HIS A 72 27.05 11.95 -14.19
CA HIS A 72 25.62 11.77 -14.43
C HIS A 72 25.26 10.29 -14.56
N ILE A 73 25.98 9.51 -15.37
CA ILE A 73 25.72 8.07 -15.53
C ILE A 73 25.95 7.30 -14.23
N ILE A 74 27.07 7.54 -13.55
CA ILE A 74 27.37 6.89 -12.26
C ILE A 74 26.32 7.31 -11.23
N GLY A 75 25.91 8.58 -11.22
CA GLY A 75 24.86 9.08 -10.35
C GLY A 75 23.52 8.36 -10.59
N ILE A 76 23.10 8.20 -11.85
CA ILE A 76 21.89 7.42 -12.19
C ILE A 76 21.99 6.00 -11.64
N LEU A 77 23.13 5.31 -11.83
CA LEU A 77 23.30 3.95 -11.34
C LEU A 77 23.24 3.85 -9.81
N ILE A 78 23.84 4.82 -9.11
CA ILE A 78 23.75 4.91 -7.65
C ILE A 78 22.28 5.15 -7.23
N PHE A 79 21.59 6.07 -7.91
CA PHE A 79 20.18 6.38 -7.62
C PHE A 79 19.27 5.18 -7.86
N LEU A 80 19.48 4.39 -8.91
CA LEU A 80 18.73 3.16 -9.16
C LEU A 80 18.88 2.13 -8.01
N ASN A 81 20.09 2.02 -7.45
CA ASN A 81 20.28 1.16 -6.27
C ASN A 81 19.62 1.74 -5.01
N TYR A 82 19.67 3.06 -4.83
CA TYR A 82 19.00 3.72 -3.72
C TYR A 82 17.46 3.62 -3.81
N LEU A 83 16.90 3.62 -5.02
CA LEU A 83 15.47 3.59 -5.29
C LEU A 83 14.77 2.41 -4.60
N TYR A 84 15.43 1.25 -4.53
CA TYR A 84 14.89 0.07 -3.86
C TYR A 84 14.55 0.31 -2.38
N PHE A 85 15.37 1.11 -1.68
CA PHE A 85 15.18 1.43 -0.25
C PHE A 85 14.39 2.73 -0.02
N SER A 86 13.97 3.40 -1.07
CA SER A 86 13.34 4.71 -1.01
C SER A 86 11.84 4.65 -1.30
N LYS A 87 11.14 5.70 -0.90
CA LYS A 87 9.73 5.90 -1.26
C LYS A 87 9.50 5.94 -2.78
N HIS A 88 10.51 6.21 -3.59
CA HIS A 88 10.41 6.21 -5.05
C HIS A 88 10.11 4.82 -5.65
N LEU A 89 10.32 3.74 -4.89
CA LEU A 89 9.96 2.39 -5.32
C LEU A 89 8.47 2.29 -5.71
N HIS A 90 7.60 3.13 -5.10
CA HIS A 90 6.18 3.17 -5.42
C HIS A 90 5.88 3.43 -6.91
N ILE A 91 6.75 4.16 -7.61
CA ILE A 91 6.58 4.44 -9.05
C ILE A 91 6.60 3.13 -9.84
N LEU A 92 7.52 2.23 -9.52
CA LEU A 92 7.61 0.90 -10.14
C LEU A 92 6.46 -0.01 -9.68
N LEU A 93 6.16 0.02 -8.38
CA LEU A 93 5.12 -0.84 -7.79
C LEU A 93 3.70 -0.40 -8.15
N ALA A 94 3.48 0.87 -8.54
CA ALA A 94 2.17 1.35 -8.97
C ALA A 94 1.62 0.57 -10.17
N PHE A 95 2.47 0.15 -11.11
CA PHE A 95 2.05 -0.62 -12.29
C PHE A 95 1.46 -1.99 -11.91
N PRO A 96 2.18 -2.88 -11.21
CA PRO A 96 1.60 -4.15 -10.79
C PRO A 96 0.44 -3.94 -9.80
N ASN A 97 0.49 -2.94 -8.93
CA ASN A 97 -0.58 -2.68 -7.98
C ASN A 97 -1.90 -2.32 -8.67
N VAL A 98 -1.87 -1.47 -9.68
CA VAL A 98 -3.06 -1.13 -10.49
C VAL A 98 -3.51 -2.33 -11.32
N TYR A 99 -2.58 -3.11 -11.87
CA TYR A 99 -2.90 -4.31 -12.64
C TYR A 99 -3.66 -5.35 -11.81
N PHE A 100 -3.25 -5.59 -10.55
CA PHE A 100 -3.92 -6.50 -9.61
C PHE A 100 -5.02 -5.81 -8.80
N GLY A 101 -5.35 -4.57 -9.10
CA GLY A 101 -6.42 -3.81 -8.44
C GLY A 101 -7.77 -4.53 -8.56
N LYS A 102 -8.59 -4.41 -7.53
CA LYS A 102 -9.92 -5.01 -7.48
C LYS A 102 -10.83 -4.38 -8.54
N LEU A 103 -11.41 -5.21 -9.42
CA LEU A 103 -12.33 -4.79 -10.48
C LEU A 103 -13.81 -4.94 -10.08
N ASP A 104 -14.10 -5.50 -8.93
CA ASP A 104 -15.44 -5.58 -8.40
C ASP A 104 -16.02 -4.19 -8.10
N PRO A 105 -17.35 -4.03 -8.15
CA PRO A 105 -17.98 -2.77 -7.78
C PRO A 105 -17.59 -2.28 -6.38
N PRO A 106 -17.44 -0.97 -6.17
CA PRO A 106 -17.19 -0.42 -4.84
C PRO A 106 -18.23 -0.93 -3.83
N GLY A 107 -17.74 -1.34 -2.64
CA GLY A 107 -18.61 -1.88 -1.59
C GLY A 107 -18.88 -3.38 -1.64
N LYS A 108 -18.49 -4.08 -2.71
CA LYS A 108 -18.52 -5.54 -2.73
C LYS A 108 -17.36 -6.08 -1.89
N PHE A 109 -17.68 -6.67 -0.74
CA PHE A 109 -16.69 -7.37 0.08
C PHE A 109 -16.41 -8.78 -0.46
N PRO A 110 -15.19 -9.30 -0.32
CA PRO A 110 -14.89 -10.68 -0.65
C PRO A 110 -15.67 -11.60 0.28
N ASN A 111 -16.25 -12.66 -0.28
CA ASN A 111 -16.91 -13.68 0.50
C ASN A 111 -15.87 -14.61 1.11
N ASN A 112 -16.09 -15.04 2.36
CA ASN A 112 -15.22 -16.04 2.96
C ASN A 112 -15.66 -17.43 2.43
N ALA A 113 -14.80 -18.06 1.64
CA ALA A 113 -15.10 -19.34 0.99
C ALA A 113 -15.36 -20.46 2.00
N ALA A 114 -14.67 -20.47 3.15
CA ALA A 114 -14.87 -21.47 4.19
C ALA A 114 -16.25 -21.32 4.82
N VAL A 115 -16.65 -20.08 5.18
CA VAL A 115 -17.98 -19.79 5.73
C VAL A 115 -19.07 -20.11 4.70
N THR A 116 -18.87 -19.76 3.44
CA THR A 116 -19.84 -20.06 2.36
C THR A 116 -20.06 -21.57 2.26
N LYS A 117 -18.99 -22.36 2.27
CA LYS A 117 -19.08 -23.82 2.20
C LYS A 117 -19.83 -24.42 3.39
N GLU A 118 -19.57 -23.94 4.60
CA GLU A 118 -20.31 -24.39 5.80
C GLU A 118 -21.81 -24.05 5.72
N VAL A 119 -22.14 -22.83 5.28
CA VAL A 119 -23.54 -22.42 5.11
C VAL A 119 -24.23 -23.25 4.01
N GLU A 120 -23.55 -23.53 2.89
CA GLU A 120 -24.07 -24.40 1.84
C GLU A 120 -24.36 -25.82 2.38
N LEU A 121 -23.45 -26.38 3.17
CA LEU A 121 -23.67 -27.68 3.83
C LEU A 121 -24.85 -27.65 4.79
N MET A 122 -25.00 -26.57 5.55
CA MET A 122 -26.16 -26.42 6.49
C MET A 122 -27.50 -26.28 5.76
N MET A 123 -27.47 -25.74 4.52
CA MET A 123 -28.70 -25.57 3.72
C MET A 123 -29.02 -26.76 2.83
N ASP A 124 -28.11 -27.71 2.66
CA ASP A 124 -28.38 -28.92 1.88
C ASP A 124 -29.20 -29.93 2.74
N PRO A 125 -30.46 -30.23 2.35
CA PRO A 125 -31.29 -31.15 3.10
C PRO A 125 -30.78 -32.61 3.07
N ASN A 126 -29.85 -32.94 2.18
CA ASN A 126 -29.26 -34.27 2.05
C ASN A 126 -27.86 -34.35 2.71
N ALA A 127 -27.31 -33.27 3.19
CA ALA A 127 -26.04 -33.30 3.88
C ALA A 127 -26.20 -33.91 5.27
N ASP A 128 -25.31 -34.83 5.63
CA ASP A 128 -25.21 -35.34 7.00
C ASP A 128 -24.35 -34.34 7.82
N PRO A 129 -24.96 -33.60 8.78
CA PRO A 129 -24.22 -32.65 9.61
C PRO A 129 -23.18 -33.33 10.53
N PHE A 130 -23.24 -34.64 10.69
CA PHE A 130 -22.33 -35.45 11.51
C PHE A 130 -21.36 -36.28 10.65
N ALA A 131 -21.35 -36.11 9.33
CA ALA A 131 -20.39 -36.79 8.47
C ALA A 131 -18.98 -36.46 8.94
N ALA A 132 -18.18 -37.49 9.24
CA ALA A 132 -16.78 -37.27 9.58
C ALA A 132 -16.06 -36.52 8.43
N PRO A 133 -15.17 -35.54 8.73
CA PRO A 133 -14.37 -34.91 7.72
C PRO A 133 -13.68 -35.98 6.85
N ALA A 134 -13.69 -35.80 5.52
CA ALA A 134 -13.04 -36.75 4.63
C ALA A 134 -11.57 -36.96 5.08
N GLU A 135 -11.07 -38.20 5.02
CA GLU A 135 -9.67 -38.51 5.32
C GLU A 135 -8.78 -37.61 4.46
N GLY A 136 -7.99 -36.73 5.09
CA GLY A 136 -7.15 -35.75 4.40
C GLY A 136 -7.76 -34.33 4.31
N ALA A 137 -8.89 -34.05 4.96
CA ALA A 137 -9.38 -32.68 5.10
C ALA A 137 -8.34 -31.85 5.85
N GLU A 138 -7.86 -30.80 5.21
CA GLU A 138 -6.97 -29.82 5.87
C GLU A 138 -7.70 -29.24 7.09
N ALA A 139 -6.94 -28.97 8.16
CA ALA A 139 -7.48 -28.26 9.32
C ALA A 139 -8.15 -26.96 8.86
N PRO A 140 -9.26 -26.54 9.47
CA PRO A 140 -9.96 -25.33 9.06
C PRO A 140 -8.95 -24.16 9.02
N ALA A 141 -8.91 -23.49 7.88
CA ALA A 141 -8.03 -22.34 7.69
C ALA A 141 -8.40 -21.26 8.70
N LYS A 142 -7.40 -20.56 9.24
CA LYS A 142 -7.57 -19.42 10.13
C LYS A 142 -8.50 -18.38 9.47
N PHE A 143 -9.47 -17.90 10.22
CA PHE A 143 -10.40 -16.88 9.73
C PHE A 143 -9.80 -15.47 9.87
N GLY A 144 -9.69 -14.77 8.75
CA GLY A 144 -9.16 -13.41 8.72
C GLY A 144 -7.66 -13.33 8.99
N ALA A 145 -7.17 -12.16 9.39
CA ALA A 145 -5.76 -11.87 9.54
C ALA A 145 -5.41 -11.25 10.90
N SER A 146 -4.39 -11.78 11.57
CA SER A 146 -3.81 -11.19 12.79
C SER A 146 -2.44 -10.58 12.54
N ASP A 147 -1.71 -11.06 11.55
CA ASP A 147 -0.37 -10.57 11.19
C ASP A 147 -0.21 -10.56 9.66
N VAL A 148 0.89 -9.97 9.19
CA VAL A 148 1.20 -9.81 7.77
C VAL A 148 1.27 -11.13 7.00
N MET A 149 1.60 -12.23 7.66
CA MET A 149 1.66 -13.57 7.06
C MET A 149 0.28 -14.14 6.71
N ASP A 150 -0.77 -13.62 7.29
CA ASP A 150 -2.15 -13.99 7.00
C ASP A 150 -2.75 -13.21 5.81
N LEU A 151 -2.06 -12.12 5.40
CA LEU A 151 -2.50 -11.24 4.32
C LEU A 151 -2.13 -11.82 2.94
N ASN A 152 -2.94 -11.53 1.95
CA ASN A 152 -2.65 -11.94 0.58
C ASN A 152 -1.61 -11.03 -0.10
N GLN A 153 -1.02 -11.51 -1.19
CA GLN A 153 0.03 -10.78 -1.92
C GLN A 153 -0.42 -9.39 -2.40
N VAL A 154 -1.68 -9.21 -2.77
CA VAL A 154 -2.19 -7.91 -3.24
C VAL A 154 -2.25 -6.91 -2.08
N GLN A 155 -2.67 -7.33 -0.90
CA GLN A 155 -2.67 -6.49 0.30
C GLN A 155 -1.24 -6.08 0.71
N LEU A 156 -0.28 -6.99 0.62
CA LEU A 156 1.13 -6.70 0.89
C LEU A 156 1.72 -5.75 -0.17
N LEU A 157 1.39 -5.97 -1.45
CA LEU A 157 1.77 -5.07 -2.55
C LEU A 157 1.18 -3.68 -2.36
N ASN A 158 -0.08 -3.58 -1.96
CA ASN A 158 -0.74 -2.32 -1.60
C ASN A 158 0.05 -1.55 -0.52
N ALA A 159 0.52 -2.24 0.53
CA ALA A 159 1.28 -1.62 1.62
C ALA A 159 2.61 -1.05 1.12
N TYR A 160 3.35 -1.78 0.28
CA TYR A 160 4.61 -1.31 -0.31
C TYR A 160 4.42 -0.20 -1.36
N THR A 161 3.31 -0.21 -2.10
CA THR A 161 3.00 0.81 -3.09
C THR A 161 2.61 2.15 -2.44
N CYS A 162 2.21 2.16 -1.18
CA CYS A 162 1.73 3.34 -0.48
C CYS A 162 2.83 4.40 -0.30
N THR A 163 2.66 5.59 -0.88
CA THR A 163 3.58 6.74 -0.74
C THR A 163 3.30 7.60 0.51
N GLU A 164 2.34 7.22 1.33
CA GLU A 164 1.93 7.99 2.51
C GLU A 164 1.39 9.40 2.19
N CYS A 165 0.84 9.62 1.01
CA CYS A 165 0.36 10.93 0.56
C CYS A 165 -0.78 11.53 1.41
N GLY A 166 -1.50 10.69 2.18
CA GLY A 166 -2.53 11.12 3.12
C GLY A 166 -3.93 11.35 2.53
N ARG A 167 -4.14 11.21 1.23
CA ARG A 167 -5.46 11.42 0.59
C ARG A 167 -6.55 10.55 1.23
N CYS A 168 -6.27 9.26 1.43
CA CYS A 168 -7.21 8.33 2.06
C CYS A 168 -7.60 8.74 3.49
N THR A 169 -6.68 9.33 4.25
CA THR A 169 -6.95 9.82 5.60
C THR A 169 -7.78 11.10 5.59
N SER A 170 -7.52 12.01 4.65
CA SER A 170 -8.26 13.29 4.56
C SER A 170 -9.73 13.13 4.18
N VAL A 171 -10.08 12.07 3.43
CA VAL A 171 -11.47 11.77 3.06
C VAL A 171 -12.17 10.78 4.02
N CYS A 172 -11.44 10.23 4.99
CA CYS A 172 -11.99 9.25 5.92
C CYS A 172 -12.96 9.91 6.91
N PRO A 173 -14.26 9.56 6.94
CA PRO A 173 -15.22 10.17 7.84
C PRO A 173 -14.90 9.91 9.32
N ALA A 174 -14.34 8.75 9.66
CA ALA A 174 -13.92 8.45 11.01
C ALA A 174 -12.76 9.36 11.45
N ASN A 175 -11.78 9.61 10.56
CA ASN A 175 -10.70 10.54 10.86
C ASN A 175 -11.18 11.99 10.98
N GLN A 176 -12.05 12.43 10.08
CA GLN A 176 -12.62 13.79 10.09
C GLN A 176 -13.44 14.08 11.37
N THR A 177 -14.05 13.06 11.95
CA THR A 177 -14.79 13.15 13.22
C THR A 177 -13.94 12.97 14.47
N GLY A 178 -12.59 12.92 14.32
CA GLY A 178 -11.66 12.84 15.43
C GLY A 178 -11.45 11.43 16.02
N LYS A 179 -11.94 10.38 15.36
CA LYS A 179 -11.64 9.01 15.76
C LYS A 179 -10.20 8.62 15.37
N LYS A 180 -9.63 7.64 16.06
CA LYS A 180 -8.22 7.26 15.89
C LYS A 180 -7.87 6.65 14.53
N LEU A 181 -8.84 6.27 13.72
CA LEU A 181 -8.59 5.63 12.43
C LEU A 181 -7.90 6.56 11.44
N SER A 182 -6.79 6.09 10.89
CA SER A 182 -6.13 6.65 9.72
C SER A 182 -5.86 5.54 8.70
N PRO A 183 -6.55 5.48 7.56
CA PRO A 183 -6.31 4.48 6.53
C PRO A 183 -4.86 4.47 6.03
N ARG A 184 -4.20 5.64 5.98
CA ARG A 184 -2.75 5.73 5.69
C ARG A 184 -1.93 4.97 6.72
N LYS A 185 -2.24 5.11 8.03
CA LYS A 185 -1.53 4.40 9.11
C LYS A 185 -1.66 2.89 8.94
N ILE A 186 -2.85 2.38 8.61
CA ILE A 186 -3.05 0.94 8.36
C ILE A 186 -2.02 0.41 7.35
N MET A 187 -1.86 1.11 6.21
CA MET A 187 -0.90 0.70 5.17
C MET A 187 0.55 0.82 5.64
N MET A 188 0.89 1.89 6.36
CA MET A 188 2.24 2.11 6.88
C MET A 188 2.64 1.03 7.90
N GLU A 189 1.79 0.76 8.87
CA GLU A 189 2.04 -0.25 9.90
C GLU A 189 2.12 -1.67 9.31
N THR A 190 1.31 -1.95 8.29
CA THR A 190 1.39 -3.22 7.56
C THR A 190 2.75 -3.37 6.87
N ARG A 191 3.23 -2.33 6.19
CA ARG A 191 4.55 -2.33 5.56
C ARG A 191 5.67 -2.48 6.60
N ASP A 192 5.62 -1.67 7.66
CA ASP A 192 6.67 -1.64 8.68
C ASP A 192 6.76 -3.00 9.40
N ARG A 193 5.61 -3.64 9.66
CA ARG A 193 5.56 -5.00 10.21
C ARG A 193 6.10 -6.04 9.22
N LEU A 194 5.78 -5.93 7.93
CA LEU A 194 6.26 -6.84 6.90
C LEU A 194 7.80 -6.75 6.75
N GLU A 195 8.36 -5.55 6.82
CA GLU A 195 9.81 -5.33 6.82
C GLU A 195 10.48 -5.95 8.06
N GLU A 196 9.87 -5.80 9.25
CA GLU A 196 10.38 -6.42 10.47
C GLU A 196 10.39 -7.95 10.35
N VAL A 197 9.30 -8.55 9.88
CA VAL A 197 9.20 -9.99 9.66
C VAL A 197 10.21 -10.46 8.62
N GLY A 198 10.34 -9.74 7.49
CA GLY A 198 11.33 -10.07 6.45
C GLY A 198 12.76 -10.07 7.00
N GLN A 199 13.15 -9.07 7.78
CA GLN A 199 14.46 -8.99 8.42
C GLN A 199 14.69 -10.13 9.43
N GLN A 200 13.66 -10.53 10.17
CA GLN A 200 13.74 -11.64 11.11
C GLN A 200 13.93 -12.97 10.38
N MET A 201 13.19 -13.20 9.29
CA MET A 201 13.33 -14.38 8.44
C MET A 201 14.73 -14.48 7.82
N GLU A 202 15.27 -13.36 7.34
CA GLU A 202 16.61 -13.31 6.75
C GLU A 202 17.71 -13.60 7.79
N LYS A 203 17.59 -13.06 9.01
CA LYS A 203 18.60 -13.23 10.06
C LYS A 203 18.52 -14.57 10.78
N ASN A 204 17.31 -15.04 11.08
CA ASN A 204 17.08 -16.17 11.99
C ASN A 204 16.55 -17.42 11.27
N GLY A 205 16.17 -17.32 10.00
CA GLY A 205 15.52 -18.39 9.24
C GLY A 205 14.07 -18.68 9.69
N SER A 206 13.57 -17.96 10.69
CA SER A 206 12.20 -18.09 11.22
C SER A 206 11.68 -16.77 11.77
N ILE A 207 10.38 -16.66 11.87
CA ILE A 207 9.72 -15.52 12.51
C ILE A 207 9.89 -15.68 14.04
N VAL A 208 10.37 -14.63 14.70
CA VAL A 208 10.45 -14.60 16.16
C VAL A 208 9.06 -14.26 16.69
N GLU A 209 8.50 -15.14 17.53
CA GLU A 209 7.24 -14.89 18.22
C GLU A 209 7.35 -13.65 19.12
N GLY A 210 6.30 -12.85 19.16
CA GLY A 210 6.25 -11.70 20.08
C GLY A 210 5.27 -10.63 19.62
N LYS A 211 5.53 -9.94 18.52
CA LYS A 211 4.66 -8.88 18.03
C LYS A 211 3.75 -9.38 16.89
N GLN A 212 2.56 -8.82 16.83
CA GLN A 212 1.60 -9.04 15.74
C GLN A 212 1.14 -7.69 15.17
N LEU A 213 0.72 -7.69 13.92
CA LEU A 213 0.16 -6.48 13.31
C LEU A 213 -1.08 -6.00 14.07
N LEU A 214 -1.96 -6.93 14.44
CA LEU A 214 -3.13 -6.67 15.27
C LEU A 214 -2.73 -6.59 16.75
N GLY A 215 -3.03 -5.48 17.37
CA GLY A 215 -2.75 -5.22 18.79
C GLY A 215 -1.51 -4.37 19.02
N ASP A 216 -0.36 -4.74 18.43
CA ASP A 216 0.90 -4.01 18.63
C ASP A 216 1.04 -2.79 17.71
N TYR A 217 0.57 -2.89 16.47
CA TYR A 217 0.65 -1.82 15.46
C TYR A 217 -0.71 -1.17 15.20
N ILE A 218 -1.73 -2.00 14.98
CA ILE A 218 -3.11 -1.58 14.68
C ILE A 218 -4.01 -2.03 15.81
N THR A 219 -4.66 -1.09 16.47
CA THR A 219 -5.54 -1.39 17.61
C THR A 219 -6.94 -1.79 17.16
N ALA A 220 -7.64 -2.59 17.99
CA ALA A 220 -9.04 -2.92 17.73
C ALA A 220 -9.93 -1.66 17.64
N GLU A 221 -9.64 -0.61 18.43
CA GLU A 221 -10.35 0.67 18.38
C GLU A 221 -10.26 1.32 16.99
N GLU A 222 -9.07 1.30 16.38
CA GLU A 222 -8.87 1.83 15.01
C GLU A 222 -9.69 1.03 14.00
N LEU A 223 -9.68 -0.30 14.11
CA LEU A 223 -10.45 -1.16 13.21
C LEU A 223 -11.95 -0.88 13.31
N TRP A 224 -12.50 -0.84 14.54
CA TRP A 224 -13.94 -0.64 14.75
C TRP A 224 -14.42 0.79 14.48
N ALA A 225 -13.51 1.76 14.42
CA ALA A 225 -13.85 3.11 13.97
C ALA A 225 -14.16 3.19 12.46
N CYS A 226 -13.79 2.21 11.66
CA CYS A 226 -14.05 2.20 10.21
C CYS A 226 -15.55 1.99 9.92
N THR A 227 -16.12 2.84 9.07
CA THR A 227 -17.52 2.75 8.61
C THR A 227 -17.69 1.94 7.33
N SER A 228 -16.63 1.33 6.81
CA SER A 228 -16.63 0.51 5.58
C SER A 228 -17.14 1.25 4.33
N CYS A 229 -16.95 2.57 4.26
CA CYS A 229 -17.54 3.43 3.21
C CYS A 229 -16.76 3.45 1.89
N ASN A 230 -15.60 2.78 1.79
CA ASN A 230 -14.69 2.77 0.62
C ASN A 230 -14.12 4.13 0.18
N ALA A 231 -14.39 5.24 0.84
CA ALA A 231 -13.87 6.56 0.46
C ALA A 231 -12.33 6.59 0.37
N CYS A 232 -11.63 5.84 1.23
CA CYS A 232 -10.17 5.73 1.21
C CYS A 232 -9.64 5.01 -0.03
N VAL A 233 -10.35 4.00 -0.52
CA VAL A 233 -10.01 3.24 -1.74
C VAL A 233 -10.22 4.11 -2.97
N GLU A 234 -11.37 4.79 -3.06
CA GLU A 234 -11.71 5.67 -4.17
C GLU A 234 -10.74 6.86 -4.28
N ALA A 235 -10.32 7.43 -3.15
CA ALA A 235 -9.39 8.55 -3.14
C ALA A 235 -7.95 8.18 -3.54
N CYS A 236 -7.61 6.89 -3.62
CA CYS A 236 -6.27 6.44 -3.96
C CYS A 236 -6.05 6.37 -5.47
N PRO A 237 -5.11 7.15 -6.05
CA PRO A 237 -4.87 7.17 -7.49
C PRO A 237 -4.27 5.87 -8.05
N VAL A 238 -3.78 4.99 -7.18
CA VAL A 238 -3.18 3.69 -7.54
C VAL A 238 -3.95 2.51 -6.94
N SER A 239 -5.21 2.71 -6.59
CA SER A 239 -6.16 1.66 -6.15
C SER A 239 -5.71 0.84 -4.93
N ILE A 240 -5.01 1.46 -3.97
CA ILE A 240 -4.67 0.82 -2.70
C ILE A 240 -5.94 0.65 -1.85
N ASP A 241 -6.14 -0.56 -1.32
CA ASP A 241 -7.31 -0.94 -0.54
C ASP A 241 -6.97 -1.21 0.95
N PRO A 242 -6.98 -0.18 1.82
CA PRO A 242 -6.81 -0.36 3.25
C PRO A 242 -8.00 -1.08 3.91
N LEU A 243 -9.18 -1.02 3.27
CA LEU A 243 -10.40 -1.60 3.82
C LEU A 243 -10.36 -3.12 3.84
N SER A 244 -9.73 -3.74 2.83
CA SER A 244 -9.58 -5.20 2.79
C SER A 244 -8.83 -5.72 4.02
N ILE A 245 -7.74 -5.07 4.42
CA ILE A 245 -6.95 -5.42 5.60
C ILE A 245 -7.80 -5.23 6.88
N ILE A 246 -8.53 -4.11 6.98
CA ILE A 246 -9.41 -3.83 8.12
C ILE A 246 -10.48 -4.92 8.25
N MET A 247 -11.06 -5.37 7.15
CA MET A 247 -12.12 -6.40 7.17
C MET A 247 -11.56 -7.75 7.58
N ASP A 248 -10.39 -8.16 7.07
CA ASP A 248 -9.75 -9.41 7.46
C ASP A 248 -9.36 -9.42 8.94
N MET A 249 -8.86 -8.30 9.47
CA MET A 249 -8.57 -8.18 10.90
C MET A 249 -9.84 -8.20 11.79
N ARG A 250 -10.92 -7.56 11.35
CA ARG A 250 -12.22 -7.65 12.05
C ARG A 250 -12.75 -9.08 12.07
N GLN A 251 -12.61 -9.78 10.94
CA GLN A 251 -13.02 -11.17 10.84
C GLN A 251 -12.26 -12.04 11.85
N TYR A 252 -10.94 -11.86 11.95
CA TYR A 252 -10.12 -12.53 12.95
C TYR A 252 -10.56 -12.22 14.39
N LEU A 253 -10.79 -10.94 14.71
CA LEU A 253 -11.27 -10.54 16.05
C LEU A 253 -12.59 -11.23 16.42
N VAL A 254 -13.54 -11.32 15.49
CA VAL A 254 -14.86 -11.87 15.75
C VAL A 254 -14.83 -13.41 15.78
N MET A 255 -14.21 -14.03 14.76
CA MET A 255 -14.33 -15.48 14.55
C MET A 255 -13.28 -16.28 15.34
N GLU A 256 -12.06 -15.75 15.51
CA GLU A 256 -11.00 -16.46 16.23
C GLU A 256 -10.89 -16.02 17.70
N GLN A 257 -11.07 -14.73 17.97
CA GLN A 257 -10.91 -14.20 19.33
C GLN A 257 -12.24 -13.96 20.06
N SER A 258 -13.38 -14.11 19.40
CA SER A 258 -14.71 -13.77 19.95
C SER A 258 -14.73 -12.36 20.57
N SER A 259 -13.93 -11.45 20.04
CA SER A 259 -13.70 -10.10 20.54
C SER A 259 -14.37 -9.06 19.63
N ALA A 260 -15.68 -8.94 19.75
CA ALA A 260 -16.45 -7.87 19.12
C ALA A 260 -16.88 -6.82 20.16
N PRO A 261 -17.15 -5.55 19.76
CA PRO A 261 -17.80 -4.58 20.63
C PRO A 261 -19.10 -5.11 21.21
N SER A 262 -19.41 -4.75 22.46
CA SER A 262 -20.59 -5.24 23.18
C SER A 262 -21.90 -5.01 22.42
N GLU A 263 -22.02 -3.86 21.77
CA GLU A 263 -23.19 -3.49 20.97
C GLU A 263 -23.39 -4.42 19.76
N LEU A 264 -22.29 -4.85 19.12
CA LEU A 264 -22.33 -5.83 18.03
C LEU A 264 -22.69 -7.22 18.55
N ASN A 265 -22.18 -7.65 19.69
CA ASN A 265 -22.53 -8.94 20.27
C ASN A 265 -24.03 -9.03 20.56
N VAL A 266 -24.63 -7.98 21.15
CA VAL A 266 -26.10 -7.92 21.37
C VAL A 266 -26.84 -7.98 20.03
N THR A 267 -26.38 -7.26 19.01
CA THR A 267 -27.00 -7.28 17.68
C THR A 267 -26.92 -8.67 17.04
N MET A 268 -25.75 -9.32 17.11
CA MET A 268 -25.55 -10.67 16.57
C MET A 268 -26.46 -11.69 17.29
N THR A 269 -26.51 -11.64 18.61
CA THR A 269 -27.39 -12.51 19.42
C THR A 269 -28.87 -12.28 19.07
N ASN A 270 -29.29 -11.04 18.87
CA ASN A 270 -30.67 -10.77 18.46
C ASN A 270 -30.97 -11.30 17.05
N ILE A 271 -30.02 -11.15 16.10
CA ILE A 271 -30.18 -11.69 14.74
C ILE A 271 -30.28 -13.21 14.78
N GLU A 272 -29.46 -13.89 15.59
CA GLU A 272 -29.48 -15.34 15.76
C GLU A 272 -30.78 -15.82 16.33
N ASN A 273 -31.24 -15.23 17.44
CA ASN A 273 -32.41 -15.69 18.15
C ASN A 273 -33.75 -15.22 17.55
N ASN A 274 -33.77 -14.00 16.99
CA ASN A 274 -35.02 -13.36 16.53
C ASN A 274 -35.02 -13.08 15.02
N GLY A 275 -33.91 -13.34 14.32
CA GLY A 275 -33.76 -12.98 12.91
C GLY A 275 -33.79 -11.45 12.63
N ALA A 276 -33.56 -10.62 13.66
CA ALA A 276 -33.55 -9.15 13.59
C ALA A 276 -32.56 -8.58 14.62
N PRO A 277 -32.02 -7.34 14.38
CA PRO A 277 -31.03 -6.74 15.28
C PRO A 277 -31.58 -6.26 16.64
N TRP A 278 -32.89 -6.40 16.89
CA TRP A 278 -33.56 -6.00 18.14
C TRP A 278 -34.21 -7.17 18.82
N PRO A 279 -34.49 -7.09 20.15
CA PRO A 279 -34.95 -8.22 20.97
C PRO A 279 -36.47 -8.45 20.89
N PHE A 280 -37.10 -8.21 19.75
CA PHE A 280 -38.52 -8.45 19.56
C PHE A 280 -38.78 -9.72 18.78
N ASN A 281 -39.85 -10.45 19.18
CA ASN A 281 -40.27 -11.68 18.50
C ASN A 281 -40.63 -11.38 17.02
N GLN A 282 -40.38 -12.34 16.14
CA GLN A 282 -40.77 -12.23 14.74
C GLN A 282 -42.27 -12.00 14.54
N MET A 283 -43.10 -12.57 15.39
CA MET A 283 -44.55 -12.39 15.31
C MET A 283 -45.02 -10.98 15.60
N ASP A 284 -44.25 -10.23 16.38
CA ASP A 284 -44.58 -8.83 16.76
C ASP A 284 -44.16 -7.81 15.73
N ARG A 285 -43.36 -8.18 14.73
CA ARG A 285 -42.84 -7.27 13.71
C ARG A 285 -43.89 -6.56 12.88
N ALA A 286 -45.02 -7.18 12.68
CA ALA A 286 -46.11 -6.66 11.85
C ALA A 286 -47.22 -5.95 12.69
N ASN A 287 -47.11 -5.89 14.01
CA ASN A 287 -48.14 -5.29 14.86
C ASN A 287 -48.43 -3.85 14.54
N TRP A 288 -47.39 -3.08 14.15
CA TRP A 288 -47.50 -1.68 13.74
C TRP A 288 -48.39 -1.46 12.50
N ILE A 289 -48.67 -2.50 11.71
CA ILE A 289 -49.55 -2.41 10.53
C ILE A 289 -51.01 -2.26 10.98
N ASN A 290 -51.34 -2.74 12.18
CA ASN A 290 -52.71 -2.78 12.71
C ASN A 290 -52.95 -1.71 13.81
N GLU A 291 -51.94 -0.91 14.12
CA GLU A 291 -52.05 0.30 14.96
C GLU A 291 -52.36 1.54 14.09
#